data_02d23eb535b21fdf4443380272ad7f8e
#
_entry.id   02d23eb535b21fdf4443380272ad7f8e
#
_cell.length_a   1.000
_cell.length_b   1.000
_cell.length_c   1.000
_cell.angle_alpha   90.00
_cell.angle_beta   90.00
_cell.angle_gamma   90.00
#
_symmetry.space_group_name_H-M   'P 1'
#
loop_
_entity.id
_entity.type
_entity.pdbx_description
1 polymer ?
#
loop_
_entity_poly.entity_id
_entity_poly.type
_entity_poly.pdbx_seq_one_letter_code
_entity_poly.pdbx_strand_id
1 'polypeptide(L)'
;MDHHNGAHERAPLLADRPASAPADDRIEEGIIHWRSELALLLKYSLPLIATYLLQYSFFVITVMIAGHLGADDLAAASIGATTMNVIGLSILEGMATALDTLCAQAYGSGHKVGVGLHIQRMIALMGLSLVPVGLVWVLSPWILPLFVKQHHLAVKAGVFLQYSLVGLPGYGAFEAGKRFLQAQGDCNVGMAVLIICAPVNAALSYWLAFPMGMGLAGAALGSALSNNLRFILLLLYVVSPFGRWSHVCWGGLSGEALRNWGPMASLSFAGVIVLIGEWAAFEILTFSTSYLSTAHLAAQTLLTTAIVVVWHIPFSISVALSTRIGHLIGGGYVDTARRATALYFFVFALIGLVNAALLYFFRYPIVSVFTKDPAIRELAVNSMWLAAVFEVIDSVVCGTNGLLRGLGKQSAAAYIAVSVNYLEAVPLAMWLELGLPALGIDGVWVGFGSGVALTIVLECLYVRLLDWQGVVDKVKCRELVND
;
A
#
# COMPACT_ATOMS: atom_id res chain seq x y z
N MET A 1 -48.02 5.45 -42.35
CA MET A 1 -47.50 6.61 -41.61
C MET A 1 -47.63 6.27 -40.12
N ASP A 2 -46.72 5.51 -39.63
CA ASP A 2 -46.68 5.16 -38.20
C ASP A 2 -45.28 5.37 -37.67
N HIS A 3 -45.16 6.37 -36.82
CA HIS A 3 -43.96 6.69 -36.06
C HIS A 3 -43.81 5.65 -34.96
N HIS A 4 -42.87 4.70 -35.11
CA HIS A 4 -42.41 3.88 -34.00
C HIS A 4 -41.39 4.66 -33.18
N ASN A 5 -41.86 5.14 -32.03
CA ASN A 5 -41.07 5.58 -30.90
C ASN A 5 -40.33 4.35 -30.31
N GLY A 6 -39.08 4.23 -30.60
CA GLY A 6 -38.19 3.29 -29.91
C GLY A 6 -37.81 3.80 -28.54
N ALA A 7 -38.71 3.63 -27.55
CA ALA A 7 -38.31 3.71 -26.14
C ALA A 7 -37.40 2.51 -25.84
N HIS A 8 -36.10 2.76 -25.72
CA HIS A 8 -35.18 1.77 -25.17
C HIS A 8 -35.62 1.45 -23.75
N GLU A 9 -36.25 0.31 -23.62
CA GLU A 9 -36.61 -0.35 -22.38
C GLU A 9 -35.30 -0.64 -21.62
N ARG A 10 -35.02 0.18 -20.61
CA ARG A 10 -33.97 -0.05 -19.63
C ARG A 10 -34.45 -1.21 -18.76
N ALA A 11 -34.15 -2.43 -19.14
CA ALA A 11 -34.40 -3.60 -18.30
C ALA A 11 -33.59 -3.45 -17.01
N PRO A 12 -34.23 -3.55 -15.84
CA PRO A 12 -33.53 -3.43 -14.58
C PRO A 12 -32.77 -4.72 -14.30
N LEU A 13 -31.44 -4.70 -14.41
CA LEU A 13 -30.53 -5.73 -13.89
C LEU A 13 -30.57 -5.86 -12.34
N LEU A 14 -31.58 -5.23 -11.71
CA LEU A 14 -31.77 -5.15 -10.26
C LEU A 14 -32.93 -6.03 -9.74
N ALA A 15 -33.58 -6.85 -10.58
CA ALA A 15 -34.83 -7.52 -10.20
C ALA A 15 -34.68 -8.75 -9.31
N ASP A 16 -33.46 -9.32 -9.13
CA ASP A 16 -33.24 -10.51 -8.31
C ASP A 16 -32.19 -10.32 -7.21
N ARG A 17 -32.38 -9.34 -6.32
CA ARG A 17 -31.66 -9.34 -5.05
C ARG A 17 -32.48 -10.10 -3.99
N PRO A 18 -31.90 -11.11 -3.31
CA PRO A 18 -32.59 -11.75 -2.19
C PRO A 18 -32.86 -10.70 -1.09
N ALA A 19 -34.05 -10.75 -0.50
CA ALA A 19 -34.55 -9.83 0.52
C ALA A 19 -33.78 -9.83 1.86
N SER A 20 -32.62 -10.49 1.92
CA SER A 20 -31.77 -10.63 3.12
C SER A 20 -30.48 -9.79 3.11
N ALA A 21 -30.30 -8.87 2.15
CA ALA A 21 -29.22 -7.88 2.27
C ALA A 21 -29.58 -6.89 3.40
N PRO A 22 -28.63 -6.57 4.30
CA PRO A 22 -28.90 -5.59 5.35
C PRO A 22 -29.36 -4.28 4.72
N ALA A 23 -30.39 -3.65 5.34
CA ALA A 23 -31.12 -2.50 4.82
C ALA A 23 -30.26 -1.24 4.57
N ASP A 24 -28.99 -1.27 4.90
CA ASP A 24 -28.04 -0.16 4.83
C ASP A 24 -27.35 0.00 3.45
N ASP A 25 -27.55 -0.93 2.51
CA ASP A 25 -26.90 -0.95 1.19
C ASP A 25 -27.78 -0.46 0.03
N ARG A 26 -28.86 0.23 0.29
CA ARG A 26 -29.65 0.86 -0.78
C ARG A 26 -28.95 2.13 -1.25
N ILE A 27 -28.08 1.98 -2.27
CA ILE A 27 -27.47 3.11 -2.95
C ILE A 27 -28.55 3.73 -3.85
N GLU A 28 -29.06 4.89 -3.47
CA GLU A 28 -29.89 5.71 -4.33
C GLU A 28 -28.97 6.58 -5.19
N GLU A 29 -29.17 6.55 -6.52
CA GLU A 29 -28.32 7.31 -7.43
C GLU A 29 -28.44 8.82 -7.14
N GLY A 30 -27.30 9.47 -6.90
CA GLY A 30 -27.21 10.90 -6.65
C GLY A 30 -27.55 11.35 -5.21
N ILE A 31 -27.96 10.47 -4.30
CA ILE A 31 -28.19 10.81 -2.90
C ILE A 31 -27.07 10.26 -2.03
N ILE A 32 -26.31 11.14 -1.38
CA ILE A 32 -25.31 10.77 -0.40
C ILE A 32 -25.77 11.21 0.98
N HIS A 33 -25.97 10.23 1.84
CA HIS A 33 -26.08 10.45 3.27
C HIS A 33 -24.66 10.48 3.85
N TRP A 34 -24.06 11.67 4.02
CA TRP A 34 -22.67 11.84 4.46
C TRP A 34 -22.33 11.07 5.74
N ARG A 35 -23.30 10.89 6.65
CA ARG A 35 -23.12 10.11 7.88
C ARG A 35 -22.93 8.61 7.60
N SER A 36 -23.73 8.04 6.70
CA SER A 36 -23.63 6.62 6.34
C SER A 36 -22.37 6.34 5.54
N GLU A 37 -21.99 7.23 4.60
CA GLU A 37 -20.72 7.10 3.86
C GLU A 37 -19.50 7.22 4.78
N LEU A 38 -19.52 8.17 5.73
CA LEU A 38 -18.44 8.30 6.71
C LEU A 38 -18.37 7.07 7.65
N ALA A 39 -19.52 6.57 8.11
CA ALA A 39 -19.58 5.36 8.93
C ALA A 39 -19.05 4.13 8.17
N LEU A 40 -19.39 3.99 6.90
CA LEU A 40 -18.89 2.92 6.05
C LEU A 40 -17.37 3.03 5.83
N LEU A 41 -16.89 4.24 5.54
CA LEU A 41 -15.45 4.50 5.41
C LEU A 41 -14.70 4.14 6.70
N LEU A 42 -15.19 4.55 7.86
CA LEU A 42 -14.61 4.21 9.15
C LEU A 42 -14.64 2.70 9.43
N LYS A 43 -15.76 2.04 9.10
CA LYS A 43 -15.92 0.59 9.24
C LYS A 43 -14.85 -0.20 8.46
N TYR A 44 -14.49 0.26 7.26
CA TYR A 44 -13.44 -0.35 6.44
C TYR A 44 -12.04 0.08 6.88
N SER A 45 -11.86 1.36 7.20
CA SER A 45 -10.55 1.94 7.47
C SER A 45 -9.95 1.48 8.80
N LEU A 46 -10.73 1.41 9.88
CA LEU A 46 -10.20 1.04 11.19
C LEU A 46 -9.53 -0.34 11.21
N PRO A 47 -10.14 -1.42 10.67
CA PRO A 47 -9.46 -2.70 10.56
C PRO A 47 -8.24 -2.67 9.63
N LEU A 48 -8.28 -1.87 8.55
CA LEU A 48 -7.15 -1.74 7.64
C LEU A 48 -5.98 -1.00 8.28
N ILE A 49 -6.22 0.08 9.05
CA ILE A 49 -5.18 0.77 9.82
C ILE A 49 -4.48 -0.22 10.76
N ALA A 50 -5.26 -0.97 11.55
CA ALA A 50 -4.69 -2.00 12.41
C ALA A 50 -3.92 -3.07 11.63
N THR A 51 -4.44 -3.50 10.48
CA THR A 51 -3.79 -4.48 9.60
C THR A 51 -2.42 -3.98 9.13
N TYR A 52 -2.32 -2.77 8.59
CA TYR A 52 -1.06 -2.24 8.08
C TYR A 52 -0.06 -1.92 9.19
N LEU A 53 -0.49 -1.40 10.34
CA LEU A 53 0.37 -1.19 11.50
C LEU A 53 0.91 -2.51 12.07
N LEU A 54 0.08 -3.53 12.19
CA LEU A 54 0.52 -4.87 12.60
C LEU A 54 1.46 -5.50 11.57
N GLN A 55 1.24 -5.28 10.29
CA GLN A 55 2.13 -5.74 9.23
C GLN A 55 3.49 -5.04 9.31
N TYR A 56 3.52 -3.73 9.57
CA TYR A 56 4.76 -2.98 9.78
C TYR A 56 5.52 -3.44 11.03
N SER A 57 4.84 -3.95 12.05
CA SER A 57 5.47 -4.49 13.26
C SER A 57 6.43 -5.66 12.98
N PHE A 58 6.21 -6.43 11.91
CA PHE A 58 7.13 -7.51 11.51
C PHE A 58 8.52 -6.99 11.19
N PHE A 59 8.58 -5.88 10.46
CA PHE A 59 9.84 -5.17 10.18
C PHE A 59 10.49 -4.65 11.46
N VAL A 60 9.71 -3.97 12.32
CA VAL A 60 10.20 -3.40 13.59
C VAL A 60 10.78 -4.50 14.49
N ILE A 61 10.09 -5.62 14.63
CA ILE A 61 10.56 -6.77 15.44
C ILE A 61 11.89 -7.32 14.90
N THR A 62 12.02 -7.47 13.58
CA THR A 62 13.26 -7.95 12.95
C THR A 62 14.43 -7.00 13.23
N VAL A 63 14.22 -5.69 13.10
CA VAL A 63 15.24 -4.67 13.38
C VAL A 63 15.60 -4.64 14.87
N MET A 64 14.63 -4.79 15.77
CA MET A 64 14.88 -4.87 17.22
C MET A 64 15.73 -6.09 17.57
N ILE A 65 15.43 -7.26 17.02
CA ILE A 65 16.22 -8.48 17.24
C ILE A 65 17.64 -8.29 16.71
N ALA A 66 17.80 -7.73 15.51
CA ALA A 66 19.11 -7.45 14.93
C ALA A 66 19.93 -6.48 15.79
N GLY A 67 19.30 -5.46 16.38
CA GLY A 67 19.94 -4.53 17.30
C GLY A 67 20.45 -5.19 18.58
N HIS A 68 19.79 -6.23 19.08
CA HIS A 68 20.25 -7.00 20.23
C HIS A 68 21.34 -8.03 19.89
N LEU A 69 21.48 -8.41 18.63
CA LEU A 69 22.58 -9.27 18.18
C LEU A 69 23.90 -8.52 18.02
N GLY A 70 23.85 -7.23 17.69
CA GLY A 70 25.02 -6.37 17.58
C GLY A 70 24.95 -5.34 16.46
N ALA A 71 25.91 -4.41 16.43
CA ALA A 71 25.92 -3.31 15.46
C ALA A 71 26.05 -3.81 14.00
N ASP A 72 26.86 -4.83 13.76
CA ASP A 72 27.05 -5.42 12.43
C ASP A 72 25.77 -6.11 11.93
N ASP A 73 25.08 -6.82 12.83
CA ASP A 73 23.83 -7.50 12.48
C ASP A 73 22.68 -6.49 12.25
N LEU A 74 22.65 -5.40 13.00
CA LEU A 74 21.72 -4.30 12.77
C LEU A 74 21.96 -3.61 11.42
N ALA A 75 23.23 -3.33 11.09
CA ALA A 75 23.58 -2.72 9.80
C ALA A 75 23.25 -3.67 8.63
N ALA A 76 23.58 -4.96 8.76
CA ALA A 76 23.24 -5.97 7.76
C ALA A 76 21.71 -6.14 7.60
N ALA A 77 20.95 -6.14 8.72
CA ALA A 77 19.50 -6.18 8.70
C ALA A 77 18.91 -4.96 7.98
N SER A 78 19.45 -3.77 8.21
CA SER A 78 18.98 -2.54 7.55
C SER A 78 19.18 -2.61 6.03
N ILE A 79 20.38 -3.01 5.57
CA ILE A 79 20.67 -3.21 4.14
C ILE A 79 19.75 -4.28 3.54
N GLY A 80 19.62 -5.42 4.21
CA GLY A 80 18.77 -6.53 3.77
C GLY A 80 17.30 -6.14 3.70
N ALA A 81 16.80 -5.43 4.71
CA ALA A 81 15.40 -5.01 4.78
C ALA A 81 15.05 -3.95 3.73
N THR A 82 15.92 -2.95 3.49
CA THR A 82 15.74 -1.99 2.39
C THR A 82 15.70 -2.70 1.04
N THR A 83 16.64 -3.62 0.79
CA THR A 83 16.65 -4.44 -0.43
C THR A 83 15.38 -5.30 -0.56
N MET A 84 14.95 -5.92 0.55
CA MET A 84 13.73 -6.73 0.61
C MET A 84 12.49 -5.89 0.27
N ASN A 85 12.38 -4.70 0.82
CA ASN A 85 11.25 -3.80 0.55
C ASN A 85 11.23 -3.37 -0.91
N VAL A 86 12.34 -2.86 -1.46
CA VAL A 86 12.38 -2.31 -2.82
C VAL A 86 12.28 -3.40 -3.88
N ILE A 87 13.06 -4.49 -3.76
CA ILE A 87 13.19 -5.54 -4.81
C ILE A 87 12.30 -6.76 -4.50
N GLY A 88 11.33 -6.67 -3.62
CA GLY A 88 10.47 -7.80 -3.30
C GLY A 88 9.09 -7.40 -2.84
N LEU A 89 8.98 -6.88 -1.63
CA LEU A 89 7.68 -6.63 -1.02
C LEU A 89 6.88 -5.54 -1.78
N SER A 90 7.53 -4.43 -2.17
CA SER A 90 6.88 -3.37 -2.96
C SER A 90 6.41 -3.84 -4.33
N ILE A 91 7.13 -4.80 -4.94
CA ILE A 91 6.69 -5.42 -6.20
C ILE A 91 5.37 -6.18 -5.98
N LEU A 92 5.34 -7.08 -4.99
CA LEU A 92 4.14 -7.88 -4.72
C LEU A 92 2.97 -7.03 -4.23
N GLU A 93 3.24 -6.03 -3.39
CA GLU A 93 2.21 -5.11 -2.89
C GLU A 93 1.68 -4.22 -4.02
N GLY A 94 2.57 -3.66 -4.84
CA GLY A 94 2.21 -2.89 -6.03
C GLY A 94 1.37 -3.69 -7.02
N MET A 95 1.74 -4.95 -7.28
CA MET A 95 0.91 -5.85 -8.10
C MET A 95 -0.46 -6.06 -7.48
N ALA A 96 -0.52 -6.29 -6.17
CA ALA A 96 -1.78 -6.54 -5.47
C ALA A 96 -2.74 -5.34 -5.54
N THR A 97 -2.25 -4.09 -5.70
CA THR A 97 -3.12 -2.91 -5.85
C THR A 97 -4.07 -2.98 -7.05
N ALA A 98 -3.74 -3.78 -8.08
CA ALA A 98 -4.65 -4.03 -9.20
C ALA A 98 -5.96 -4.73 -8.75
N LEU A 99 -5.89 -5.51 -7.68
CA LEU A 99 -7.09 -6.16 -7.12
C LEU A 99 -8.01 -5.16 -6.41
N ASP A 100 -7.48 -4.07 -5.85
CA ASP A 100 -8.28 -3.01 -5.24
C ASP A 100 -9.22 -2.39 -6.28
N THR A 101 -8.81 -2.38 -7.57
CA THR A 101 -9.64 -1.97 -8.70
C THR A 101 -10.54 -3.11 -9.19
N LEU A 102 -9.93 -4.21 -9.64
CA LEU A 102 -10.61 -5.25 -10.39
C LEU A 102 -11.65 -5.99 -9.55
N CYS A 103 -11.28 -6.38 -8.32
CA CYS A 103 -12.19 -7.09 -7.43
C CYS A 103 -13.33 -6.19 -6.93
N ALA A 104 -13.04 -4.93 -6.59
CA ALA A 104 -14.06 -4.01 -6.13
C ALA A 104 -15.06 -3.66 -7.24
N GLN A 105 -14.60 -3.44 -8.48
CA GLN A 105 -15.46 -3.17 -9.63
C GLN A 105 -16.28 -4.40 -10.03
N ALA A 106 -15.70 -5.60 -10.04
CA ALA A 106 -16.42 -6.86 -10.30
C ALA A 106 -17.48 -7.14 -9.23
N TYR A 107 -17.18 -6.89 -7.96
CA TYR A 107 -18.15 -7.03 -6.88
C TYR A 107 -19.29 -6.00 -7.00
N GLY A 108 -18.96 -4.75 -7.30
CA GLY A 108 -19.92 -3.66 -7.48
C GLY A 108 -20.85 -3.86 -8.68
N SER A 109 -20.36 -4.45 -9.77
CA SER A 109 -21.17 -4.78 -10.96
C SER A 109 -22.13 -5.96 -10.75
N GLY A 110 -22.00 -6.68 -9.62
CA GLY A 110 -22.78 -7.90 -9.34
C GLY A 110 -22.15 -9.19 -9.86
N HIS A 111 -21.03 -9.11 -10.60
CA HIS A 111 -20.28 -10.27 -11.11
C HIS A 111 -19.37 -10.84 -10.03
N LYS A 112 -19.99 -11.45 -9.01
CA LYS A 112 -19.28 -11.90 -7.79
C LYS A 112 -18.23 -12.97 -8.05
N VAL A 113 -18.48 -13.91 -8.98
CA VAL A 113 -17.54 -14.97 -9.35
C VAL A 113 -16.28 -14.42 -10.00
N GLY A 114 -16.39 -13.29 -10.71
CA GLY A 114 -15.25 -12.55 -11.28
C GLY A 114 -14.20 -12.14 -10.23
N VAL A 115 -14.63 -11.87 -8.99
CA VAL A 115 -13.70 -11.56 -7.90
C VAL A 115 -12.74 -12.72 -7.65
N GLY A 116 -13.26 -13.96 -7.56
CA GLY A 116 -12.45 -15.17 -7.39
C GLY A 116 -11.51 -15.43 -8.57
N LEU A 117 -11.97 -15.17 -9.80
CA LEU A 117 -11.17 -15.29 -11.00
C LEU A 117 -9.99 -14.30 -11.00
N HIS A 118 -10.23 -13.05 -10.61
CA HIS A 118 -9.16 -12.03 -10.49
C HIS A 118 -8.11 -12.43 -9.46
N ILE A 119 -8.49 -13.03 -8.33
CA ILE A 119 -7.52 -13.54 -7.34
C ILE A 119 -6.66 -14.66 -7.92
N GLN A 120 -7.25 -15.61 -8.62
CA GLN A 120 -6.51 -16.71 -9.24
C GLN A 120 -5.50 -16.17 -10.27
N ARG A 121 -5.91 -15.23 -11.12
CA ARG A 121 -5.03 -14.54 -12.08
C ARG A 121 -3.88 -13.84 -11.37
N MET A 122 -4.17 -13.13 -10.27
CA MET A 122 -3.14 -12.40 -9.51
C MET A 122 -2.15 -13.35 -8.85
N ILE A 123 -2.61 -14.44 -8.23
CA ILE A 123 -1.71 -15.44 -7.62
C ILE A 123 -0.79 -16.06 -8.69
N ALA A 124 -1.32 -16.36 -9.89
CA ALA A 124 -0.52 -16.87 -10.98
C ALA A 124 0.52 -15.83 -11.48
N LEU A 125 0.12 -14.56 -11.64
CA LEU A 125 0.99 -13.47 -12.05
C LEU A 125 2.08 -13.18 -11.02
N MET A 126 1.72 -13.14 -9.72
CA MET A 126 2.68 -13.03 -8.62
C MET A 126 3.63 -14.23 -8.59
N GLY A 127 3.13 -15.46 -8.77
CA GLY A 127 3.94 -16.66 -8.86
C GLY A 127 5.02 -16.54 -9.95
N LEU A 128 4.68 -15.97 -11.11
CA LEU A 128 5.65 -15.70 -12.16
C LEU A 128 6.68 -14.65 -11.75
N SER A 129 6.28 -13.59 -11.04
CA SER A 129 7.18 -12.55 -10.56
C SER A 129 8.10 -13.01 -9.43
N LEU A 130 7.72 -14.06 -8.68
CA LEU A 130 8.58 -14.64 -7.63
C LEU A 130 9.88 -15.23 -8.22
N VAL A 131 9.87 -15.65 -9.49
CA VAL A 131 11.05 -16.25 -10.12
C VAL A 131 12.21 -15.23 -10.23
N PRO A 132 12.05 -14.08 -10.89
CA PRO A 132 13.12 -13.09 -10.97
C PRO A 132 13.47 -12.47 -9.60
N VAL A 133 12.48 -12.18 -8.75
CA VAL A 133 12.73 -11.65 -7.41
C VAL A 133 13.51 -12.66 -6.57
N GLY A 134 13.08 -13.92 -6.57
CA GLY A 134 13.75 -15.00 -5.86
C GLY A 134 15.18 -15.23 -6.35
N LEU A 135 15.41 -15.16 -7.66
CA LEU A 135 16.77 -15.26 -8.23
C LEU A 135 17.68 -14.16 -7.70
N VAL A 136 17.21 -12.91 -7.69
CA VAL A 136 17.96 -11.77 -7.14
C VAL A 136 18.27 -12.00 -5.65
N TRP A 137 17.31 -12.49 -4.87
CA TRP A 137 17.53 -12.74 -3.43
C TRP A 137 18.45 -13.93 -3.17
N VAL A 138 18.41 -14.98 -3.97
CA VAL A 138 19.37 -16.10 -3.89
C VAL A 138 20.78 -15.62 -4.21
N LEU A 139 20.92 -14.76 -5.23
CA LEU A 139 22.22 -14.22 -5.66
C LEU A 139 22.67 -13.02 -4.83
N SER A 140 21.87 -12.53 -3.90
CA SER A 140 22.15 -11.31 -3.12
C SER A 140 23.49 -11.32 -2.36
N PRO A 141 23.99 -12.46 -1.80
CA PRO A 141 25.31 -12.48 -1.17
C PRO A 141 26.47 -12.17 -2.12
N TRP A 142 26.28 -12.34 -3.43
CA TRP A 142 27.25 -11.99 -4.47
C TRP A 142 26.97 -10.62 -5.09
N ILE A 143 25.71 -10.21 -5.18
CA ILE A 143 25.30 -8.94 -5.80
C ILE A 143 25.53 -7.76 -4.84
N LEU A 144 25.11 -7.86 -3.58
CA LEU A 144 25.23 -6.76 -2.62
C LEU A 144 26.67 -6.27 -2.38
N PRO A 145 27.70 -7.14 -2.33
CA PRO A 145 29.10 -6.68 -2.20
C PRO A 145 29.60 -5.80 -3.36
N LEU A 146 28.91 -5.77 -4.50
CA LEU A 146 29.25 -4.88 -5.61
C LEU A 146 28.84 -3.42 -5.32
N PHE A 147 27.85 -3.22 -4.45
CA PHE A 147 27.29 -1.91 -4.11
C PHE A 147 27.67 -1.43 -2.71
N VAL A 148 27.88 -2.34 -1.76
CA VAL A 148 28.19 -2.05 -0.36
C VAL A 148 29.67 -2.22 -0.09
N LYS A 149 30.34 -1.17 0.37
CA LYS A 149 31.79 -1.16 0.61
C LYS A 149 32.24 -2.20 1.66
N GLN A 150 31.43 -2.40 2.71
CA GLN A 150 31.72 -3.37 3.77
C GLN A 150 31.28 -4.77 3.33
N HIS A 151 32.20 -5.54 2.72
CA HIS A 151 31.93 -6.86 2.16
C HIS A 151 31.24 -7.82 3.14
N HIS A 152 31.68 -7.86 4.41
CA HIS A 152 31.10 -8.75 5.42
C HIS A 152 29.62 -8.41 5.75
N LEU A 153 29.25 -7.12 5.80
CA LEU A 153 27.87 -6.68 6.01
C LEU A 153 27.00 -7.01 4.80
N ALA A 154 27.52 -6.81 3.59
CA ALA A 154 26.83 -7.13 2.37
C ALA A 154 26.52 -8.63 2.25
N VAL A 155 27.47 -9.50 2.61
CA VAL A 155 27.24 -10.96 2.64
C VAL A 155 26.20 -11.34 3.69
N LYS A 156 26.29 -10.80 4.92
CA LYS A 156 25.28 -11.03 5.97
C LYS A 156 23.88 -10.58 5.53
N ALA A 157 23.76 -9.41 4.89
CA ALA A 157 22.50 -8.90 4.34
C ALA A 157 21.96 -9.82 3.22
N GLY A 158 22.86 -10.37 2.38
CA GLY A 158 22.49 -11.35 1.38
C GLY A 158 21.95 -12.65 1.99
N VAL A 159 22.60 -13.17 3.03
CA VAL A 159 22.10 -14.34 3.77
C VAL A 159 20.73 -14.04 4.40
N PHE A 160 20.54 -12.86 4.98
CA PHE A 160 19.23 -12.41 5.48
C PHE A 160 18.14 -12.52 4.40
N LEU A 161 18.41 -12.05 3.19
CA LEU A 161 17.48 -12.13 2.05
C LEU A 161 17.19 -13.57 1.63
N GLN A 162 18.21 -14.44 1.60
CA GLN A 162 18.03 -15.86 1.26
C GLN A 162 17.06 -16.55 2.21
N TYR A 163 17.17 -16.32 3.52
CA TYR A 163 16.23 -16.87 4.51
C TYR A 163 14.85 -16.22 4.42
N SER A 164 14.76 -14.93 4.10
CA SER A 164 13.50 -14.21 3.90
C SER A 164 12.73 -14.71 2.67
N LEU A 165 13.40 -15.29 1.67
CA LEU A 165 12.80 -15.83 0.45
C LEU A 165 11.71 -16.85 0.73
N VAL A 166 11.87 -17.67 1.78
CA VAL A 166 10.87 -18.68 2.18
C VAL A 166 9.51 -18.06 2.47
N GLY A 167 9.49 -16.81 2.95
CA GLY A 167 8.24 -16.09 3.28
C GLY A 167 7.58 -15.37 2.12
N LEU A 168 8.28 -15.19 1.00
CA LEU A 168 7.81 -14.36 -0.10
C LEU A 168 6.52 -14.88 -0.76
N PRO A 169 6.35 -16.21 -1.00
CA PRO A 169 5.10 -16.74 -1.52
C PRO A 169 3.91 -16.51 -0.58
N GLY A 170 4.11 -16.72 0.73
CA GLY A 170 3.08 -16.48 1.74
C GLY A 170 2.71 -15.00 1.85
N TYR A 171 3.70 -14.10 1.70
CA TYR A 171 3.45 -12.66 1.65
C TYR A 171 2.53 -12.30 0.48
N GLY A 172 2.88 -12.68 -0.74
CA GLY A 172 2.09 -12.36 -1.93
C GLY A 172 0.68 -12.96 -1.89
N ALA A 173 0.58 -14.23 -1.47
CA ALA A 173 -0.71 -14.90 -1.35
C ALA A 173 -1.61 -14.27 -0.26
N PHE A 174 -1.04 -13.80 0.85
CA PHE A 174 -1.78 -13.04 1.87
C PHE A 174 -2.24 -11.69 1.35
N GLU A 175 -1.38 -10.96 0.62
CA GLU A 175 -1.74 -9.68 0.02
C GLU A 175 -2.90 -9.81 -0.98
N ALA A 176 -2.89 -10.84 -1.81
CA ALA A 176 -3.99 -11.13 -2.71
C ALA A 176 -5.27 -11.55 -1.95
N GLY A 177 -5.15 -12.49 -1.01
CA GLY A 177 -6.28 -13.00 -0.23
C GLY A 177 -6.92 -11.93 0.67
N LYS A 178 -6.14 -11.02 1.25
CA LYS A 178 -6.64 -9.88 2.00
C LYS A 178 -7.57 -9.00 1.14
N ARG A 179 -7.15 -8.71 -0.10
CA ARG A 179 -7.94 -7.90 -1.05
C ARG A 179 -9.20 -8.62 -1.55
N PHE A 180 -9.17 -9.94 -1.62
CA PHE A 180 -10.37 -10.74 -1.90
C PHE A 180 -11.47 -10.50 -0.87
N LEU A 181 -11.14 -10.57 0.41
CA LEU A 181 -12.11 -10.33 1.49
C LEU A 181 -12.51 -8.85 1.58
N GLN A 182 -11.54 -7.94 1.41
CA GLN A 182 -11.76 -6.50 1.42
C GLN A 182 -12.75 -6.06 0.32
N ALA A 183 -12.65 -6.60 -0.90
CA ALA A 183 -13.59 -6.32 -1.99
C ALA A 183 -15.03 -6.75 -1.64
N GLN A 184 -15.20 -7.69 -0.73
CA GLN A 184 -16.50 -8.16 -0.22
C GLN A 184 -16.98 -7.35 1.00
N GLY A 185 -16.20 -6.35 1.44
CA GLY A 185 -16.47 -5.53 2.62
C GLY A 185 -16.01 -6.14 3.95
N ASP A 186 -15.32 -7.28 3.94
CA ASP A 186 -14.78 -7.92 5.14
C ASP A 186 -13.31 -7.55 5.35
N CYS A 187 -13.09 -6.39 5.95
CA CYS A 187 -11.75 -5.90 6.28
C CYS A 187 -11.23 -6.44 7.64
N ASN A 188 -12.08 -7.06 8.46
CA ASN A 188 -11.73 -7.47 9.82
C ASN A 188 -10.82 -8.70 9.86
N VAL A 189 -10.96 -9.60 8.90
CA VAL A 189 -10.24 -10.88 8.88
C VAL A 189 -8.73 -10.67 8.74
N GLY A 190 -8.30 -9.76 7.87
CA GLY A 190 -6.87 -9.42 7.75
C GLY A 190 -6.27 -8.96 9.08
N MET A 191 -6.99 -8.09 9.79
CA MET A 191 -6.60 -7.63 11.12
C MET A 191 -6.55 -8.78 12.13
N ALA A 192 -7.59 -9.63 12.20
CA ALA A 192 -7.65 -10.74 13.14
C ALA A 192 -6.50 -11.75 12.93
N VAL A 193 -6.19 -12.08 11.69
CA VAL A 193 -5.05 -12.93 11.33
C VAL A 193 -3.74 -12.32 11.82
N LEU A 194 -3.54 -11.02 11.62
CA LEU A 194 -2.29 -10.34 12.02
C LEU A 194 -2.18 -10.14 13.53
N ILE A 195 -3.28 -9.97 14.26
CA ILE A 195 -3.27 -9.98 15.74
C ILE A 195 -2.71 -11.30 16.28
N ILE A 196 -2.99 -12.42 15.60
CA ILE A 196 -2.42 -13.73 15.97
C ILE A 196 -0.97 -13.84 15.47
N CYS A 197 -0.70 -13.45 14.24
CA CYS A 197 0.60 -13.66 13.63
C CYS A 197 1.70 -12.73 14.16
N ALA A 198 1.40 -11.52 14.61
CA ALA A 198 2.42 -10.59 15.10
C ALA A 198 3.12 -11.07 16.39
N PRO A 199 2.43 -11.55 17.42
CA PRO A 199 3.08 -12.18 18.57
C PRO A 199 3.85 -13.46 18.21
N VAL A 200 3.30 -14.28 17.29
CA VAL A 200 3.97 -15.50 16.82
C VAL A 200 5.25 -15.14 16.09
N ASN A 201 5.22 -14.10 15.24
CA ASN A 201 6.43 -13.59 14.58
C ASN A 201 7.49 -13.16 15.58
N ALA A 202 7.11 -12.40 16.61
CA ALA A 202 8.05 -11.96 17.65
C ALA A 202 8.68 -13.17 18.39
N ALA A 203 7.85 -14.11 18.83
CA ALA A 203 8.29 -15.28 19.56
C ALA A 203 9.19 -16.20 18.71
N LEU A 204 8.77 -16.47 17.45
CA LEU A 204 9.49 -17.36 16.54
C LEU A 204 10.81 -16.75 16.08
N SER A 205 10.82 -15.47 15.72
CA SER A 205 12.04 -14.76 15.33
C SER A 205 13.04 -14.67 16.48
N TYR A 206 12.56 -14.39 17.71
CA TYR A 206 13.39 -14.39 18.90
C TYR A 206 13.98 -15.79 19.19
N TRP A 207 13.13 -16.84 19.15
CA TRP A 207 13.53 -18.21 19.44
C TRP A 207 14.58 -18.75 18.46
N LEU A 208 14.39 -18.47 17.15
CA LEU A 208 15.37 -18.88 16.14
C LEU A 208 16.66 -18.07 16.21
N ALA A 209 16.59 -16.77 16.53
CA ALA A 209 17.76 -15.91 16.60
C ALA A 209 18.66 -16.25 17.80
N PHE A 210 18.09 -16.39 18.99
CA PHE A 210 18.86 -16.53 20.24
C PHE A 210 18.98 -18.00 20.72
N PRO A 211 17.90 -18.70 21.11
CA PRO A 211 18.01 -20.08 21.62
C PRO A 211 18.59 -21.07 20.60
N MET A 212 18.21 -20.94 19.34
CA MET A 212 18.72 -21.80 18.26
C MET A 212 20.08 -21.33 17.72
N GLY A 213 20.55 -20.16 18.12
CA GLY A 213 21.85 -19.63 17.73
C GLY A 213 22.00 -19.23 16.25
N MET A 214 20.87 -19.07 15.51
CA MET A 214 20.90 -18.70 14.09
C MET A 214 21.19 -17.22 13.85
N GLY A 215 21.17 -16.38 14.90
CA GLY A 215 21.44 -14.95 14.79
C GLY A 215 20.48 -14.25 13.82
N LEU A 216 21.01 -13.38 12.95
CA LEU A 216 20.23 -12.61 11.99
C LEU A 216 19.43 -13.48 11.00
N ALA A 217 20.02 -14.62 10.57
CA ALA A 217 19.32 -15.56 9.70
C ALA A 217 18.08 -16.17 10.38
N GLY A 218 18.14 -16.40 11.70
CA GLY A 218 17.00 -16.87 12.49
C GLY A 218 15.87 -15.84 12.56
N ALA A 219 16.20 -14.56 12.75
CA ALA A 219 15.22 -13.48 12.73
C ALA A 219 14.51 -13.39 11.37
N ALA A 220 15.26 -13.50 10.26
CA ALA A 220 14.73 -13.53 8.90
C ALA A 220 13.79 -14.72 8.67
N LEU A 221 14.23 -15.92 9.06
CA LEU A 221 13.45 -17.15 8.90
C LEU A 221 12.16 -17.12 9.74
N GLY A 222 12.22 -16.61 10.97
CA GLY A 222 11.05 -16.46 11.84
C GLY A 222 9.98 -15.55 11.21
N SER A 223 10.40 -14.42 10.65
CA SER A 223 9.53 -13.53 9.93
C SER A 223 8.97 -14.17 8.64
N ALA A 224 9.80 -14.91 7.90
CA ALA A 224 9.41 -15.63 6.70
C ALA A 224 8.36 -16.72 6.99
N LEU A 225 8.54 -17.52 8.03
CA LEU A 225 7.58 -18.53 8.44
C LEU A 225 6.26 -17.92 8.91
N SER A 226 6.32 -16.77 9.59
CA SER A 226 5.13 -16.01 10.01
C SER A 226 4.37 -15.43 8.81
N ASN A 227 5.06 -15.06 7.73
CA ASN A 227 4.43 -14.65 6.47
C ASN A 227 3.64 -15.80 5.81
N ASN A 228 4.15 -17.02 5.86
CA ASN A 228 3.39 -18.20 5.41
C ASN A 228 2.22 -18.52 6.35
N LEU A 229 2.44 -18.41 7.66
CA LEU A 229 1.39 -18.68 8.64
C LEU A 229 0.17 -17.76 8.44
N ARG A 230 0.39 -16.45 8.21
CA ARG A 230 -0.73 -15.52 7.98
C ARG A 230 -1.54 -15.87 6.74
N PHE A 231 -0.91 -16.36 5.67
CA PHE A 231 -1.63 -16.86 4.50
C PHE A 231 -2.42 -18.14 4.83
N ILE A 232 -1.80 -19.07 5.54
CA ILE A 232 -2.47 -20.31 5.94
C ILE A 232 -3.70 -20.03 6.82
N LEU A 233 -3.59 -19.12 7.79
CA LEU A 233 -4.72 -18.75 8.64
C LEU A 233 -5.84 -18.06 7.84
N LEU A 234 -5.48 -17.18 6.90
CA LEU A 234 -6.44 -16.55 6.00
C LEU A 234 -7.17 -17.59 5.14
N LEU A 235 -6.43 -18.53 4.56
CA LEU A 235 -6.99 -19.61 3.74
C LEU A 235 -7.91 -20.51 4.57
N LEU A 236 -7.49 -20.88 5.78
CA LEU A 236 -8.32 -21.67 6.70
C LEU A 236 -9.62 -20.94 7.05
N TYR A 237 -9.57 -19.61 7.23
CA TYR A 237 -10.79 -18.83 7.44
C TYR A 237 -11.71 -18.90 6.22
N VAL A 238 -11.19 -18.62 5.02
CA VAL A 238 -11.99 -18.63 3.78
C VAL A 238 -12.64 -19.99 3.52
N VAL A 239 -11.92 -21.09 3.76
CA VAL A 239 -12.44 -22.46 3.54
C VAL A 239 -13.38 -22.90 4.66
N SER A 240 -13.28 -22.31 5.86
CA SER A 240 -14.09 -22.68 7.03
C SER A 240 -15.55 -22.26 6.88
N PRO A 241 -16.46 -22.83 7.71
CA PRO A 241 -17.86 -22.38 7.78
C PRO A 241 -18.01 -20.87 8.14
N PHE A 242 -17.02 -20.28 8.78
CA PHE A 242 -17.02 -18.85 9.12
C PHE A 242 -16.85 -17.96 7.87
N GLY A 243 -16.11 -18.43 6.86
CA GLY A 243 -15.90 -17.74 5.59
C GLY A 243 -17.00 -17.99 4.54
N ARG A 244 -18.18 -18.49 4.90
CA ARG A 244 -19.27 -18.81 3.92
C ARG A 244 -19.65 -17.66 3.01
N TRP A 245 -19.51 -16.42 3.46
CA TRP A 245 -19.78 -15.22 2.67
C TRP A 245 -18.88 -15.10 1.45
N SER A 246 -17.62 -15.51 1.58
CA SER A 246 -16.64 -15.47 0.48
C SER A 246 -16.89 -16.57 -0.56
N HIS A 247 -17.62 -17.64 -0.21
CA HIS A 247 -17.93 -18.73 -1.14
C HIS A 247 -18.78 -18.25 -2.34
N VAL A 248 -19.60 -17.23 -2.18
CA VAL A 248 -20.40 -16.65 -3.27
C VAL A 248 -19.50 -16.03 -4.35
N CYS A 249 -18.31 -15.57 -3.97
CA CYS A 249 -17.33 -15.00 -4.88
C CYS A 249 -16.31 -16.01 -5.42
N TRP A 250 -16.46 -17.28 -5.08
CA TRP A 250 -15.54 -18.33 -5.49
C TRP A 250 -16.22 -19.34 -6.45
N GLY A 251 -15.87 -19.24 -7.73
CA GLY A 251 -16.39 -20.13 -8.77
C GLY A 251 -15.62 -21.44 -8.95
N GLY A 252 -14.70 -21.80 -8.00
CA GLY A 252 -13.79 -22.93 -8.16
C GLY A 252 -12.51 -22.54 -8.93
N LEU A 253 -11.59 -23.49 -9.05
CA LEU A 253 -10.38 -23.32 -9.86
C LEU A 253 -10.76 -23.41 -11.36
N SER A 254 -10.40 -22.38 -12.12
CA SER A 254 -10.73 -22.28 -13.55
C SER A 254 -9.47 -22.11 -14.41
N GLY A 255 -9.46 -22.77 -15.57
CA GLY A 255 -8.43 -22.54 -16.59
C GLY A 255 -8.44 -21.14 -17.17
N GLU A 256 -9.55 -20.39 -17.03
CA GLU A 256 -9.64 -18.97 -17.40
C GLU A 256 -8.70 -18.07 -16.56
N ALA A 257 -8.24 -18.56 -15.42
CA ALA A 257 -7.23 -17.88 -14.61
C ALA A 257 -5.89 -17.66 -15.34
N LEU A 258 -5.60 -18.47 -16.36
CA LEU A 258 -4.38 -18.34 -17.16
C LEU A 258 -4.58 -17.54 -18.44
N ARG A 259 -5.77 -16.93 -18.62
CA ARG A 259 -6.12 -16.13 -19.80
C ARG A 259 -6.42 -14.69 -19.42
N ASN A 260 -6.35 -13.78 -20.40
CA ASN A 260 -6.74 -12.35 -20.26
C ASN A 260 -6.02 -11.60 -19.13
N TRP A 261 -4.70 -11.79 -19.01
CA TRP A 261 -3.89 -11.10 -18.00
C TRP A 261 -3.62 -9.62 -18.31
N GLY A 262 -3.89 -9.15 -19.56
CA GLY A 262 -3.55 -7.80 -20.01
C GLY A 262 -3.98 -6.68 -19.08
N PRO A 263 -5.28 -6.55 -18.73
CA PRO A 263 -5.75 -5.51 -17.82
C PRO A 263 -5.11 -5.58 -16.43
N MET A 264 -4.97 -6.80 -15.89
CA MET A 264 -4.36 -7.02 -14.58
C MET A 264 -2.87 -6.69 -14.59
N ALA A 265 -2.13 -7.15 -15.59
CA ALA A 265 -0.70 -6.86 -15.74
C ALA A 265 -0.44 -5.36 -15.89
N SER A 266 -1.26 -4.65 -16.67
CA SER A 266 -1.14 -3.19 -16.84
C SER A 266 -1.36 -2.43 -15.53
N LEU A 267 -2.40 -2.79 -14.76
CA LEU A 267 -2.67 -2.16 -13.46
C LEU A 267 -1.61 -2.55 -12.43
N SER A 268 -1.17 -3.80 -12.41
CA SER A 268 -0.09 -4.27 -11.54
C SER A 268 1.21 -3.53 -11.81
N PHE A 269 1.59 -3.38 -13.07
CA PHE A 269 2.80 -2.65 -13.46
C PHE A 269 2.73 -1.18 -13.03
N ALA A 270 1.58 -0.53 -13.24
CA ALA A 270 1.37 0.83 -12.77
C ALA A 270 1.49 0.95 -11.24
N GLY A 271 0.87 0.03 -10.49
CA GLY A 271 0.98 0.00 -9.03
C GLY A 271 2.41 -0.21 -8.53
N VAL A 272 3.16 -1.10 -9.17
CA VAL A 272 4.59 -1.32 -8.88
C VAL A 272 5.41 -0.06 -9.12
N ILE A 273 5.18 0.63 -10.25
CA ILE A 273 5.88 1.89 -10.58
C ILE A 273 5.59 2.98 -9.54
N VAL A 274 4.35 3.13 -9.10
CA VAL A 274 4.00 4.13 -8.06
C VAL A 274 4.79 3.82 -6.79
N LEU A 275 4.65 2.61 -6.25
CA LEU A 275 5.28 2.27 -4.98
C LEU A 275 6.81 2.32 -5.04
N ILE A 276 7.43 1.72 -6.04
CA ILE A 276 8.90 1.77 -6.18
C ILE A 276 9.35 3.21 -6.42
N GLY A 277 8.64 3.97 -7.25
CA GLY A 277 8.98 5.36 -7.56
C GLY A 277 8.95 6.26 -6.32
N GLU A 278 7.94 6.13 -5.48
CA GLU A 278 7.84 6.87 -4.21
C GLU A 278 8.95 6.47 -3.24
N TRP A 279 9.11 5.17 -2.97
CA TRP A 279 10.15 4.68 -2.05
C TRP A 279 11.56 5.04 -2.52
N ALA A 280 11.86 4.88 -3.81
CA ALA A 280 13.18 5.23 -4.34
C ALA A 280 13.46 6.74 -4.25
N ALA A 281 12.48 7.60 -4.43
CA ALA A 281 12.64 9.04 -4.24
C ALA A 281 13.01 9.38 -2.79
N PHE A 282 12.32 8.80 -1.80
CA PHE A 282 12.67 8.95 -0.39
C PHE A 282 14.08 8.44 -0.06
N GLU A 283 14.48 7.31 -0.60
CA GLU A 283 15.84 6.77 -0.38
C GLU A 283 16.93 7.66 -0.99
N ILE A 284 16.71 8.20 -2.20
CA ILE A 284 17.63 9.16 -2.83
C ILE A 284 17.79 10.39 -1.96
N LEU A 285 16.70 10.95 -1.44
CA LEU A 285 16.74 12.14 -0.59
C LEU A 285 17.34 11.85 0.79
N THR A 286 17.06 10.70 1.38
CA THR A 286 17.73 10.28 2.62
C THR A 286 19.22 10.11 2.40
N PHE A 287 19.63 9.52 1.26
CA PHE A 287 21.04 9.39 0.94
C PHE A 287 21.72 10.73 0.67
N SER A 288 21.03 11.72 0.05
CA SER A 288 21.59 13.04 -0.22
C SER A 288 21.99 13.77 1.07
N THR A 289 21.24 13.59 2.17
CA THR A 289 21.59 14.20 3.46
C THR A 289 22.93 13.68 4.05
N SER A 290 23.44 12.54 3.57
CA SER A 290 24.76 12.03 3.97
C SER A 290 25.91 12.96 3.54
N TYR A 291 25.70 13.76 2.50
CA TYR A 291 26.70 14.76 2.05
C TYR A 291 26.82 15.95 2.99
N LEU A 292 25.81 16.22 3.83
CA LEU A 292 25.88 17.28 4.84
C LEU A 292 26.68 16.84 6.06
N SER A 293 26.21 15.81 6.77
CA SER A 293 26.90 15.17 7.88
C SER A 293 26.19 13.89 8.34
N THR A 294 26.87 13.09 9.16
CA THR A 294 26.27 11.90 9.78
C THR A 294 25.10 12.25 10.71
N ALA A 295 25.15 13.41 11.39
CA ALA A 295 24.04 13.88 12.22
C ALA A 295 22.81 14.26 11.41
N HIS A 296 22.98 14.90 10.24
CA HIS A 296 21.88 15.21 9.32
C HIS A 296 21.25 13.93 8.76
N LEU A 297 22.05 12.97 8.33
CA LEU A 297 21.54 11.66 7.86
C LEU A 297 20.72 10.95 8.95
N ALA A 298 21.23 10.93 10.20
CA ALA A 298 20.52 10.31 11.30
C ALA A 298 19.21 11.04 11.64
N ALA A 299 19.21 12.38 11.61
CA ALA A 299 18.01 13.19 11.83
C ALA A 299 16.97 12.96 10.70
N GLN A 300 17.39 12.93 9.43
CA GLN A 300 16.50 12.65 8.30
C GLN A 300 15.90 11.24 8.39
N THR A 301 16.70 10.23 8.71
CA THR A 301 16.22 8.84 8.90
C THR A 301 15.17 8.76 10.02
N LEU A 302 15.37 9.51 11.10
CA LEU A 302 14.41 9.59 12.21
C LEU A 302 13.10 10.23 11.74
N LEU A 303 13.16 11.37 11.04
CA LEU A 303 11.99 12.09 10.51
C LEU A 303 11.21 11.19 9.55
N THR A 304 11.90 10.55 8.61
CA THR A 304 11.28 9.62 7.65
C THR A 304 10.61 8.44 8.37
N THR A 305 11.26 7.86 9.39
CA THR A 305 10.68 6.76 10.16
C THR A 305 9.41 7.19 10.88
N ALA A 306 9.40 8.38 11.49
CA ALA A 306 8.21 8.92 12.18
C ALA A 306 7.05 9.14 11.18
N ILE A 307 7.35 9.68 10.01
CA ILE A 307 6.35 9.89 8.94
C ILE A 307 5.80 8.57 8.44
N VAL A 308 6.63 7.57 8.15
CA VAL A 308 6.18 6.27 7.65
C VAL A 308 5.17 5.61 8.61
N VAL A 309 5.37 5.71 9.91
CA VAL A 309 4.42 5.18 10.90
C VAL A 309 3.05 5.88 10.77
N VAL A 310 3.04 7.21 10.70
CA VAL A 310 1.82 8.00 10.63
C VAL A 310 1.14 7.87 9.25
N TRP A 311 1.91 7.76 8.19
CA TRP A 311 1.47 7.56 6.80
C TRP A 311 0.61 6.30 6.61
N HIS A 312 0.82 5.25 7.42
CA HIS A 312 -0.03 4.06 7.35
C HIS A 312 -1.51 4.35 7.62
N ILE A 313 -1.84 5.46 8.30
CA ILE A 313 -3.22 5.86 8.57
C ILE A 313 -3.91 6.33 7.27
N PRO A 314 -3.47 7.42 6.59
CA PRO A 314 -4.10 7.85 5.34
C PRO A 314 -3.99 6.80 4.24
N PHE A 315 -2.88 6.04 4.16
CA PHE A 315 -2.76 4.95 3.20
C PHE A 315 -3.86 3.89 3.38
N SER A 316 -4.12 3.45 4.60
CA SER A 316 -5.18 2.47 4.90
C SER A 316 -6.57 2.99 4.52
N ILE A 317 -6.82 4.27 4.76
CA ILE A 317 -8.10 4.92 4.39
C ILE A 317 -8.21 5.04 2.87
N SER A 318 -7.12 5.29 2.17
CA SER A 318 -7.04 5.32 0.71
C SER A 318 -7.41 3.97 0.08
N VAL A 319 -7.03 2.87 0.74
CA VAL A 319 -7.42 1.51 0.32
C VAL A 319 -8.93 1.29 0.52
N ALA A 320 -9.49 1.73 1.65
CA ALA A 320 -10.93 1.68 1.89
C ALA A 320 -11.72 2.53 0.87
N LEU A 321 -11.23 3.73 0.57
CA LEU A 321 -11.75 4.62 -0.47
C LEU A 321 -11.76 3.93 -1.84
N SER A 322 -10.64 3.34 -2.23
CA SER A 322 -10.51 2.63 -3.51
C SER A 322 -11.56 1.53 -3.66
N THR A 323 -11.76 0.74 -2.60
CA THR A 323 -12.80 -0.31 -2.57
C THR A 323 -14.20 0.30 -2.75
N ARG A 324 -14.53 1.37 -2.02
CA ARG A 324 -15.85 2.03 -2.11
C ARG A 324 -16.10 2.64 -3.48
N ILE A 325 -15.13 3.36 -4.04
CA ILE A 325 -15.23 3.93 -5.39
C ILE A 325 -15.36 2.80 -6.43
N GLY A 326 -14.59 1.73 -6.28
CA GLY A 326 -14.70 0.55 -7.13
C GLY A 326 -16.11 -0.06 -7.13
N HIS A 327 -16.74 -0.17 -5.95
CA HIS A 327 -18.13 -0.64 -5.83
C HIS A 327 -19.12 0.29 -6.55
N LEU A 328 -18.98 1.60 -6.36
CA LEU A 328 -19.87 2.60 -6.99
C LEU A 328 -19.74 2.59 -8.51
N ILE A 329 -18.52 2.55 -9.03
CA ILE A 329 -18.23 2.52 -10.47
C ILE A 329 -18.67 1.19 -11.09
N GLY A 330 -18.40 0.06 -10.43
CA GLY A 330 -18.90 -1.25 -10.86
C GLY A 330 -20.41 -1.32 -10.94
N GLY A 331 -21.11 -0.72 -9.97
CA GLY A 331 -22.57 -0.62 -9.94
C GLY A 331 -23.17 0.43 -10.89
N GLY A 332 -22.33 1.25 -11.53
CA GLY A 332 -22.78 2.29 -12.46
C GLY A 332 -23.24 3.61 -11.81
N TYR A 333 -23.01 3.80 -10.50
CA TYR A 333 -23.44 4.97 -9.72
C TYR A 333 -22.46 6.15 -9.85
N VAL A 334 -22.37 6.77 -11.03
CA VAL A 334 -21.40 7.82 -11.36
C VAL A 334 -21.58 9.07 -10.50
N ASP A 335 -22.82 9.56 -10.38
CA ASP A 335 -23.08 10.81 -9.64
C ASP A 335 -22.83 10.65 -8.14
N THR A 336 -23.15 9.48 -7.60
CA THR A 336 -22.84 9.13 -6.21
C THR A 336 -21.32 9.08 -6.00
N ALA A 337 -20.55 8.45 -6.92
CA ALA A 337 -19.09 8.37 -6.84
C ALA A 337 -18.45 9.77 -6.90
N ARG A 338 -18.92 10.67 -7.77
CA ARG A 338 -18.42 12.06 -7.84
C ARG A 338 -18.67 12.84 -6.57
N ARG A 339 -19.87 12.72 -5.99
CA ARG A 339 -20.21 13.42 -4.74
C ARG A 339 -19.44 12.86 -3.56
N ALA A 340 -19.28 11.53 -3.48
CA ALA A 340 -18.47 10.87 -2.46
C ALA A 340 -17.02 11.34 -2.49
N THR A 341 -16.46 11.58 -3.67
CA THR A 341 -15.10 12.08 -3.85
C THR A 341 -14.86 13.39 -3.09
N ALA A 342 -15.80 14.36 -3.16
CA ALA A 342 -15.65 15.64 -2.45
C ALA A 342 -15.62 15.45 -0.92
N LEU A 343 -16.46 14.54 -0.39
CA LEU A 343 -16.47 14.19 1.03
C LEU A 343 -15.12 13.57 1.43
N TYR A 344 -14.62 12.67 0.62
CA TYR A 344 -13.36 11.97 0.92
C TYR A 344 -12.14 12.89 0.91
N PHE A 345 -12.06 13.85 -0.02
CA PHE A 345 -11.01 14.87 0.01
C PHE A 345 -11.00 15.67 1.32
N PHE A 346 -12.18 16.04 1.81
CA PHE A 346 -12.29 16.70 3.12
C PHE A 346 -11.79 15.81 4.25
N VAL A 347 -12.14 14.51 4.24
CA VAL A 347 -11.68 13.54 5.24
C VAL A 347 -10.15 13.42 5.23
N PHE A 348 -9.53 13.30 4.05
CA PHE A 348 -8.07 13.20 3.93
C PHE A 348 -7.36 14.46 4.41
N ALA A 349 -7.87 15.65 4.07
CA ALA A 349 -7.33 16.90 4.58
C ALA A 349 -7.43 16.98 6.12
N LEU A 350 -8.55 16.55 6.70
CA LEU A 350 -8.73 16.52 8.15
C LEU A 350 -7.77 15.54 8.83
N ILE A 351 -7.60 14.35 8.27
CA ILE A 351 -6.67 13.33 8.79
C ILE A 351 -5.23 13.84 8.70
N GLY A 352 -4.84 14.44 7.57
CA GLY A 352 -3.55 15.06 7.42
C GLY A 352 -3.28 16.13 8.49
N LEU A 353 -4.27 16.97 8.78
CA LEU A 353 -4.17 17.98 9.85
C LEU A 353 -4.04 17.32 11.24
N VAL A 354 -4.77 16.25 11.53
CA VAL A 354 -4.65 15.51 12.79
C VAL A 354 -3.25 14.88 12.92
N ASN A 355 -2.77 14.22 11.86
CA ASN A 355 -1.43 13.62 11.82
C ASN A 355 -0.35 14.68 12.00
N ALA A 356 -0.45 15.81 11.30
CA ALA A 356 0.46 16.93 11.43
C ALA A 356 0.47 17.50 12.85
N ALA A 357 -0.70 17.67 13.46
CA ALA A 357 -0.82 18.10 14.85
C ALA A 357 -0.13 17.12 15.81
N LEU A 358 -0.34 15.81 15.63
CA LEU A 358 0.35 14.79 16.43
C LEU A 358 1.86 14.89 16.27
N LEU A 359 2.39 14.97 15.05
CA LEU A 359 3.83 15.10 14.81
C LEU A 359 4.39 16.39 15.42
N TYR A 360 3.71 17.51 15.25
CA TYR A 360 4.18 18.80 15.74
C TYR A 360 4.15 18.92 17.27
N PHE A 361 3.03 18.57 17.91
CA PHE A 361 2.89 18.71 19.36
C PHE A 361 3.69 17.65 20.12
N PHE A 362 3.83 16.45 19.57
CA PHE A 362 4.59 15.37 20.19
C PHE A 362 6.01 15.23 19.65
N ARG A 363 6.55 16.21 18.92
CA ARG A 363 7.89 16.14 18.32
C ARG A 363 9.01 15.82 19.32
N TYR A 364 8.97 16.43 20.52
CA TYR A 364 9.97 16.17 21.56
C TYR A 364 9.94 14.73 22.08
N PRO A 365 8.81 14.18 22.55
CA PRO A 365 8.74 12.79 22.95
C PRO A 365 9.03 11.82 21.79
N ILE A 366 8.53 12.07 20.58
CA ILE A 366 8.81 11.22 19.42
C ILE A 366 10.32 11.12 19.19
N VAL A 367 11.02 12.23 19.05
CA VAL A 367 12.47 12.26 18.81
C VAL A 367 13.23 11.63 19.96
N SER A 368 12.81 11.84 21.23
CA SER A 368 13.50 11.29 22.39
C SER A 368 13.42 9.77 22.52
N VAL A 369 12.43 9.12 21.89
CA VAL A 369 12.35 7.65 21.80
C VAL A 369 13.47 7.10 20.92
N PHE A 370 13.85 7.81 19.85
CA PHE A 370 14.82 7.33 18.87
C PHE A 370 16.27 7.67 19.23
N THR A 371 16.52 8.84 19.85
CA THR A 371 17.88 9.27 20.12
C THR A 371 18.04 10.06 21.41
N LYS A 372 19.21 9.88 22.04
CA LYS A 372 19.67 10.68 23.19
C LYS A 372 20.71 11.72 22.77
N ASP A 373 21.23 11.66 21.54
CA ASP A 373 22.24 12.61 21.04
C ASP A 373 21.66 14.01 20.88
N PRO A 374 22.20 15.03 21.56
CA PRO A 374 21.67 16.40 21.52
C PRO A 374 21.68 17.00 20.11
N ALA A 375 22.72 16.75 19.31
CA ALA A 375 22.86 17.31 17.97
C ALA A 375 21.81 16.76 17.01
N ILE A 376 21.62 15.44 17.00
CA ILE A 376 20.59 14.77 16.18
C ILE A 376 19.20 15.21 16.63
N ARG A 377 18.99 15.29 17.95
CA ARG A 377 17.70 15.69 18.53
C ARG A 377 17.32 17.11 18.14
N GLU A 378 18.25 18.06 18.21
CA GLU A 378 18.00 19.45 17.83
C GLU A 378 17.62 19.56 16.36
N LEU A 379 18.38 18.93 15.46
CA LEU A 379 18.08 18.92 14.03
C LEU A 379 16.69 18.34 13.74
N ALA A 380 16.39 17.14 14.28
CA ALA A 380 15.13 16.48 14.03
C ALA A 380 13.91 17.25 14.59
N VAL A 381 14.02 17.82 15.81
CA VAL A 381 12.94 18.62 16.42
C VAL A 381 12.68 19.89 15.63
N ASN A 382 13.76 20.55 15.16
CA ASN A 382 13.64 21.81 14.41
C ASN A 382 13.00 21.59 13.02
N SER A 383 13.30 20.49 12.33
CA SER A 383 12.74 20.19 11.01
C SER A 383 11.39 19.45 11.06
N MET A 384 10.94 18.97 12.24
CA MET A 384 9.69 18.18 12.38
C MET A 384 8.44 18.96 11.93
N TRP A 385 8.44 20.28 12.03
CA TRP A 385 7.29 21.07 11.60
C TRP A 385 7.09 21.02 10.07
N LEU A 386 8.18 21.00 9.30
CA LEU A 386 8.12 20.83 7.84
C LEU A 386 7.64 19.42 7.47
N ALA A 387 8.15 18.41 8.17
CA ALA A 387 7.66 17.04 8.04
C ALA A 387 6.16 16.93 8.38
N ALA A 388 5.67 17.66 9.37
CA ALA A 388 4.26 17.74 9.71
C ALA A 388 3.42 18.44 8.61
N VAL A 389 3.91 19.51 8.02
CA VAL A 389 3.26 20.17 6.87
C VAL A 389 3.22 19.24 5.66
N PHE A 390 4.33 18.54 5.40
CA PHE A 390 4.41 17.53 4.35
C PHE A 390 3.32 16.47 4.52
N GLU A 391 3.10 15.94 5.73
CA GLU A 391 2.11 14.90 6.02
C GLU A 391 0.67 15.34 5.67
N VAL A 392 0.33 16.64 5.81
CA VAL A 392 -0.97 17.17 5.37
C VAL A 392 -1.13 17.00 3.87
N ILE A 393 -0.10 17.36 3.12
CA ILE A 393 -0.11 17.27 1.65
C ILE A 393 -0.14 15.80 1.22
N ASP A 394 0.71 14.98 1.82
CA ASP A 394 0.83 13.56 1.50
C ASP A 394 -0.45 12.76 1.80
N SER A 395 -1.15 13.09 2.90
CA SER A 395 -2.47 12.53 3.17
C SER A 395 -3.47 12.77 2.04
N VAL A 396 -3.46 13.95 1.42
CA VAL A 396 -4.34 14.25 0.28
C VAL A 396 -3.93 13.46 -0.96
N VAL A 397 -2.62 13.29 -1.23
CA VAL A 397 -2.12 12.41 -2.31
C VAL A 397 -2.56 10.97 -2.10
N CYS A 398 -2.51 10.45 -0.86
CA CYS A 398 -3.07 9.14 -0.56
C CYS A 398 -4.54 9.04 -0.99
N GLY A 399 -5.32 10.09 -0.79
CA GLY A 399 -6.73 10.17 -1.22
C GLY A 399 -6.89 10.17 -2.74
N THR A 400 -6.12 10.99 -3.48
CA THR A 400 -6.17 11.03 -4.95
C THR A 400 -5.70 9.72 -5.56
N ASN A 401 -4.64 9.12 -5.05
CA ASN A 401 -4.15 7.81 -5.46
C ASN A 401 -5.20 6.71 -5.22
N GLY A 402 -5.89 6.73 -4.06
CA GLY A 402 -7.00 5.82 -3.76
C GLY A 402 -8.17 5.97 -4.71
N LEU A 403 -8.53 7.21 -5.06
CA LEU A 403 -9.57 7.51 -6.04
C LEU A 403 -9.20 6.97 -7.43
N LEU A 404 -8.00 7.29 -7.93
CA LEU A 404 -7.53 6.82 -9.24
C LEU A 404 -7.43 5.29 -9.30
N ARG A 405 -7.10 4.65 -8.20
CA ARG A 405 -7.11 3.20 -8.03
C ARG A 405 -8.52 2.64 -8.16
N GLY A 406 -9.50 3.18 -7.43
CA GLY A 406 -10.91 2.77 -7.51
C GLY A 406 -11.51 2.95 -8.91
N LEU A 407 -11.09 3.99 -9.63
CA LEU A 407 -11.47 4.28 -11.02
C LEU A 407 -10.73 3.42 -12.06
N GLY A 408 -9.72 2.63 -11.66
CA GLY A 408 -8.88 1.86 -12.59
C GLY A 408 -7.96 2.73 -13.46
N LYS A 409 -7.56 3.89 -12.94
CA LYS A 409 -6.68 4.86 -13.60
C LYS A 409 -5.29 4.95 -12.96
N GLN A 410 -4.82 3.86 -12.37
CA GLN A 410 -3.50 3.77 -11.74
C GLN A 410 -2.34 4.17 -12.68
N SER A 411 -2.45 3.88 -13.98
CA SER A 411 -1.42 4.27 -14.94
C SER A 411 -1.26 5.79 -15.03
N ALA A 412 -2.34 6.56 -14.93
CA ALA A 412 -2.26 8.02 -14.90
C ALA A 412 -1.55 8.50 -13.63
N ALA A 413 -1.91 7.96 -12.46
CA ALA A 413 -1.22 8.24 -11.20
C ALA A 413 0.28 7.92 -11.29
N ALA A 414 0.63 6.75 -11.86
CA ALA A 414 2.02 6.34 -12.05
C ALA A 414 2.83 7.33 -12.93
N TYR A 415 2.27 7.73 -14.06
CA TYR A 415 2.95 8.70 -14.94
C TYR A 415 3.12 10.06 -14.27
N ILE A 416 2.09 10.56 -13.57
CA ILE A 416 2.16 11.84 -12.86
C ILE A 416 3.20 11.75 -11.73
N ALA A 417 3.08 10.77 -10.83
CA ALA A 417 3.96 10.63 -9.67
C ALA A 417 5.43 10.48 -10.07
N VAL A 418 5.74 9.59 -11.02
CA VAL A 418 7.14 9.40 -11.47
C VAL A 418 7.67 10.66 -12.17
N SER A 419 6.88 11.29 -13.05
CA SER A 419 7.32 12.50 -13.72
C SER A 419 7.61 13.63 -12.72
N VAL A 420 6.71 13.88 -11.79
CA VAL A 420 6.88 14.93 -10.79
C VAL A 420 8.04 14.61 -9.84
N ASN A 421 8.10 13.38 -9.31
CA ASN A 421 9.14 13.00 -8.36
C ASN A 421 10.55 13.13 -8.93
N TYR A 422 10.77 12.69 -10.19
CA TYR A 422 12.13 12.66 -10.75
C TYR A 422 12.49 13.87 -11.62
N LEU A 423 11.52 14.64 -12.12
CA LEU A 423 11.80 15.86 -12.89
C LEU A 423 11.74 17.13 -12.06
N GLU A 424 11.00 17.13 -10.94
CA GLU A 424 10.82 18.31 -10.09
C GLU A 424 11.21 18.05 -8.63
N ALA A 425 10.54 17.14 -7.92
CA ALA A 425 10.63 16.99 -6.48
C ALA A 425 12.06 16.65 -6.00
N VAL A 426 12.67 15.60 -6.54
CA VAL A 426 14.02 15.16 -6.16
C VAL A 426 15.07 16.19 -6.58
N PRO A 427 15.12 16.70 -7.83
CA PRO A 427 16.08 17.71 -8.21
C PRO A 427 15.96 19.01 -7.40
N LEU A 428 14.73 19.47 -7.15
CA LEU A 428 14.50 20.69 -6.37
C LEU A 428 14.89 20.49 -4.90
N ALA A 429 14.53 19.36 -4.29
CA ALA A 429 14.92 19.03 -2.94
C ALA A 429 16.45 19.00 -2.77
N MET A 430 17.15 18.30 -3.66
CA MET A 430 18.63 18.28 -3.63
C MET A 430 19.25 19.64 -3.87
N TRP A 431 18.68 20.48 -4.74
CA TRP A 431 19.16 21.83 -4.96
C TRP A 431 18.94 22.73 -3.73
N LEU A 432 17.80 22.64 -3.07
CA LEU A 432 17.52 23.39 -1.83
C LEU A 432 18.38 22.90 -0.66
N GLU A 433 18.66 21.61 -0.61
CA GLU A 433 19.47 20.96 0.45
C GLU A 433 20.95 21.31 0.33
N LEU A 434 21.54 21.07 -0.86
CA LEU A 434 22.99 21.07 -1.09
C LEU A 434 23.46 22.28 -1.92
N GLY A 435 22.54 22.99 -2.59
CA GLY A 435 22.85 24.11 -3.49
C GLY A 435 23.03 25.45 -2.78
N LEU A 436 22.90 26.55 -3.54
CA LEU A 436 23.10 27.91 -3.02
C LEU A 436 22.20 28.30 -1.83
N PRO A 437 20.91 27.86 -1.73
CA PRO A 437 20.09 28.15 -0.54
C PRO A 437 20.62 27.48 0.74
N ALA A 438 21.29 26.30 0.60
CA ALA A 438 21.90 25.53 1.68
C ALA A 438 20.97 25.37 2.91
N LEU A 439 19.70 25.03 2.65
CA LEU A 439 18.69 24.88 3.71
C LEU A 439 18.85 23.57 4.50
N GLY A 440 19.76 22.67 4.10
CA GLY A 440 19.96 21.38 4.74
C GLY A 440 18.71 20.49 4.70
N ILE A 441 18.39 19.82 5.82
CA ILE A 441 17.21 18.93 5.92
C ILE A 441 15.91 19.65 5.56
N ASP A 442 15.76 20.92 5.92
CA ASP A 442 14.56 21.70 5.61
C ASP A 442 14.35 21.84 4.11
N GLY A 443 15.44 21.94 3.32
CA GLY A 443 15.41 21.94 1.88
C GLY A 443 14.84 20.66 1.28
N VAL A 444 15.14 19.50 1.88
CA VAL A 444 14.57 18.19 1.47
C VAL A 444 13.05 18.23 1.59
N TRP A 445 12.52 18.60 2.75
CA TRP A 445 11.08 18.59 3.00
C TRP A 445 10.31 19.65 2.18
N VAL A 446 10.90 20.83 1.98
CA VAL A 446 10.29 21.87 1.14
C VAL A 446 10.27 21.44 -0.32
N GLY A 447 11.39 20.96 -0.86
CA GLY A 447 11.47 20.53 -2.26
C GLY A 447 10.58 19.35 -2.56
N PHE A 448 10.66 18.28 -1.74
CA PHE A 448 9.83 17.10 -1.94
C PHE A 448 8.34 17.40 -1.71
N GLY A 449 8.01 18.20 -0.69
CA GLY A 449 6.64 18.64 -0.44
C GLY A 449 6.03 19.47 -1.57
N SER A 450 6.83 20.28 -2.28
CA SER A 450 6.34 21.03 -3.45
C SER A 450 5.96 20.09 -4.61
N GLY A 451 6.77 19.04 -4.85
CA GLY A 451 6.45 18.02 -5.85
C GLY A 451 5.19 17.25 -5.51
N VAL A 452 5.05 16.83 -4.25
CA VAL A 452 3.83 16.13 -3.81
C VAL A 452 2.60 17.04 -3.96
N ALA A 453 2.72 18.34 -3.67
CA ALA A 453 1.65 19.34 -3.91
C ALA A 453 1.33 19.48 -5.41
N LEU A 454 2.33 19.48 -6.28
CA LEU A 454 2.14 19.50 -7.74
C LEU A 454 1.44 18.21 -8.21
N THR A 455 1.78 17.06 -7.65
CA THR A 455 1.10 15.79 -7.93
C THR A 455 -0.40 15.90 -7.64
N ILE A 456 -0.81 16.45 -6.48
CA ILE A 456 -2.23 16.67 -6.16
C ILE A 456 -2.90 17.51 -7.24
N VAL A 457 -2.29 18.62 -7.64
CA VAL A 457 -2.86 19.53 -8.65
C VAL A 457 -3.08 18.80 -9.97
N LEU A 458 -2.09 18.04 -10.44
CA LEU A 458 -2.17 17.31 -11.69
C LEU A 458 -3.18 16.15 -11.63
N GLU A 459 -3.23 15.40 -10.53
CA GLU A 459 -4.20 14.31 -10.34
C GLU A 459 -5.63 14.85 -10.20
N CYS A 460 -5.84 15.93 -9.45
CA CYS A 460 -7.14 16.58 -9.37
C CYS A 460 -7.62 17.12 -10.72
N LEU A 461 -6.71 17.73 -11.50
CA LEU A 461 -7.02 18.18 -12.86
C LEU A 461 -7.39 17.00 -13.76
N TYR A 462 -6.63 15.91 -13.69
CA TYR A 462 -6.94 14.70 -14.44
C TYR A 462 -8.32 14.13 -14.08
N VAL A 463 -8.65 14.01 -12.79
CA VAL A 463 -9.96 13.53 -12.30
C VAL A 463 -11.10 14.45 -12.75
N ARG A 464 -10.87 15.77 -12.77
CA ARG A 464 -11.86 16.76 -13.23
C ARG A 464 -12.17 16.64 -14.72
N LEU A 465 -11.15 16.33 -15.53
CA LEU A 465 -11.27 16.18 -16.99
C LEU A 465 -11.68 14.75 -17.40
N LEU A 466 -11.73 13.81 -16.45
CA LEU A 466 -12.03 12.41 -16.73
C LEU A 466 -13.48 12.22 -17.19
N ASP A 467 -13.66 11.43 -18.23
CA ASP A 467 -14.97 10.90 -18.61
C ASP A 467 -15.33 9.71 -17.71
N TRP A 468 -16.11 10.01 -16.66
CA TRP A 468 -16.55 9.02 -15.68
C TRP A 468 -17.50 7.99 -16.27
N GLN A 469 -18.38 8.41 -17.22
CA GLN A 469 -19.28 7.48 -17.88
C GLN A 469 -18.52 6.48 -18.73
N GLY A 470 -17.52 6.95 -19.48
CA GLY A 470 -16.64 6.08 -20.24
C GLY A 470 -15.81 5.11 -19.38
N VAL A 471 -15.57 5.43 -18.10
CA VAL A 471 -14.98 4.48 -17.14
C VAL A 471 -15.95 3.35 -16.83
N VAL A 472 -17.22 3.67 -16.51
CA VAL A 472 -18.26 2.67 -16.24
C VAL A 472 -18.50 1.76 -17.44
N ASP A 473 -18.55 2.33 -18.64
CA ASP A 473 -18.78 1.55 -19.86
C ASP A 473 -17.61 0.56 -20.13
N LYS A 474 -16.38 0.97 -19.84
CA LYS A 474 -15.21 0.08 -19.91
C LYS A 474 -15.29 -1.06 -18.88
N VAL A 475 -15.77 -0.79 -17.66
CA VAL A 475 -15.96 -1.83 -16.65
C VAL A 475 -17.01 -2.83 -17.13
N LYS A 476 -18.15 -2.37 -17.61
CA LYS A 476 -19.22 -3.23 -18.15
C LYS A 476 -18.73 -4.11 -19.30
N CYS A 477 -18.01 -3.54 -20.27
CA CYS A 477 -17.44 -4.30 -21.39
C CYS A 477 -16.44 -5.36 -20.92
N ARG A 478 -15.62 -5.04 -19.89
CA ARG A 478 -14.65 -5.99 -19.35
C ARG A 478 -15.31 -7.17 -18.65
N GLU A 479 -16.35 -6.90 -17.85
CA GLU A 479 -17.05 -7.96 -17.13
C GLU A 479 -17.82 -8.89 -18.09
N LEU A 480 -18.41 -8.35 -19.18
CA LEU A 480 -19.05 -9.15 -20.25
C LEU A 480 -18.08 -10.09 -20.99
N VAL A 481 -16.79 -9.78 -21.04
CA VAL A 481 -15.77 -10.65 -21.66
C VAL A 481 -15.32 -11.77 -20.69
N ASN A 482 -15.55 -11.58 -19.39
CA ASN A 482 -15.21 -12.58 -18.37
C ASN A 482 -16.35 -13.57 -18.07
N ASP A 483 -17.56 -13.29 -18.57
CA ASP A 483 -18.71 -14.22 -18.61
C ASP A 483 -18.59 -15.20 -19.79
#